data_cad668203ebd938df43f15cad8957899
#
_entry.id   cad668203ebd938df43f15cad8957899
#
_cell.length_a   1.000
_cell.length_b   1.000
_cell.length_c   1.000
_cell.angle_alpha   90.00
_cell.angle_beta   90.00
_cell.angle_gamma   90.00
#
_symmetry.space_group_name_H-M   'P 1'
#
loop_
_entity.id
_entity.type
_entity.pdbx_description
1 polymer ?
#
loop_
_entity_poly.entity_id
_entity_poly.type
_entity_poly.pdbx_seq_one_letter_code
_entity_poly.pdbx_strand_id
1 'polypeptide(L)'
;MATTQTSLSLKTLLVPSKSVEVEYPGFPGFKISVSFLSRETLVSIRKKATKTTFKNRTSTEEVNDDLFLQLYVQSSIKGWSGLKLSYLEQLAPVDLSGQNMEDELAFTEENALFLMKSSSNFDAFISETVTDLGNFQASKAK
;
A
#
# COMPACT_ATOMS: atom_id res chain seq x y z
N MET A 1 -3.76 27.48 -36.53
CA MET A 1 -4.74 27.44 -35.48
C MET A 1 -4.10 27.68 -34.11
N ALA A 2 -4.64 28.60 -33.38
CA ALA A 2 -4.08 28.93 -32.09
C ALA A 2 -4.42 27.88 -31.06
N THR A 3 -3.45 27.46 -30.32
CA THR A 3 -3.67 26.57 -29.21
C THR A 3 -4.07 27.41 -28.00
N THR A 4 -5.23 27.13 -27.47
CA THR A 4 -5.69 27.86 -26.31
C THR A 4 -5.10 27.23 -25.08
N GLN A 5 -4.30 28.00 -24.38
CA GLN A 5 -3.80 27.56 -23.08
C GLN A 5 -4.84 27.91 -22.04
N THR A 6 -5.30 26.90 -21.33
CA THR A 6 -6.21 27.17 -20.24
C THR A 6 -5.41 27.32 -18.96
N SER A 7 -5.85 28.24 -18.11
CA SER A 7 -5.20 28.51 -16.84
C SER A 7 -5.62 27.50 -15.79
N LEU A 8 -5.47 26.21 -16.12
CA LEU A 8 -5.82 25.18 -15.19
C LEU A 8 -4.70 25.00 -14.17
N SER A 9 -5.11 24.82 -12.92
CA SER A 9 -4.16 24.50 -11.86
C SER A 9 -4.10 22.99 -11.69
N LEU A 10 -2.91 22.44 -11.78
CA LEU A 10 -2.75 21.00 -11.55
C LEU A 10 -3.33 20.61 -10.19
N LYS A 11 -3.16 21.49 -9.20
CA LYS A 11 -3.67 21.24 -7.86
C LYS A 11 -5.17 20.95 -7.84
N THR A 12 -5.94 21.67 -8.68
CA THR A 12 -7.39 21.46 -8.75
C THR A 12 -7.78 20.23 -9.54
N LEU A 13 -6.90 19.72 -10.37
CA LEU A 13 -7.15 18.54 -11.18
C LEU A 13 -6.75 17.25 -10.50
N LEU A 14 -5.89 17.32 -9.49
CA LEU A 14 -5.44 16.13 -8.79
C LEU A 14 -6.56 15.58 -7.94
N VAL A 15 -6.67 14.24 -7.93
CA VAL A 15 -7.57 13.56 -7.01
C VAL A 15 -6.78 13.13 -5.79
N PRO A 16 -7.39 13.20 -4.58
CA PRO A 16 -6.67 12.88 -3.35
C PRO A 16 -6.18 11.44 -3.29
N SER A 17 -6.97 10.53 -3.85
CA SER A 17 -6.58 9.13 -3.89
C SER A 17 -7.26 8.49 -5.07
N LYS A 18 -6.59 7.54 -5.66
CA LYS A 18 -7.15 6.75 -6.74
C LYS A 18 -6.90 5.29 -6.40
N SER A 19 -7.97 4.51 -6.40
CA SER A 19 -7.90 3.12 -5.98
C SER A 19 -8.25 2.19 -7.13
N VAL A 20 -7.59 1.05 -7.16
CA VAL A 20 -7.90 0.00 -8.13
C VAL A 20 -7.78 -1.34 -7.43
N GLU A 21 -8.39 -2.35 -8.04
CA GLU A 21 -8.25 -3.71 -7.57
C GLU A 21 -7.27 -4.43 -8.50
N VAL A 22 -6.28 -5.09 -7.91
CA VAL A 22 -5.28 -5.84 -8.66
C VAL A 22 -5.24 -7.28 -8.17
N GLU A 23 -4.95 -8.20 -9.08
CA GLU A 23 -4.80 -9.60 -8.73
C GLU A 23 -3.35 -9.89 -8.39
N TYR A 24 -3.13 -10.62 -7.31
CA TYR A 24 -1.77 -10.98 -6.91
C TYR A 24 -1.22 -12.05 -7.87
N PRO A 25 -0.03 -11.83 -8.44
CA PRO A 25 0.54 -12.78 -9.40
C PRO A 25 0.75 -14.16 -8.78
N GLY A 26 0.29 -15.17 -9.48
CA GLY A 26 0.46 -16.56 -9.04
C GLY A 26 -0.59 -17.06 -8.09
N PHE A 27 -1.50 -16.20 -7.65
CA PHE A 27 -2.57 -16.58 -6.72
C PHE A 27 -3.91 -16.22 -7.33
N PRO A 28 -4.44 -17.06 -8.23
CA PRO A 28 -5.71 -16.75 -8.88
C PRO A 28 -6.83 -16.51 -7.88
N GLY A 29 -7.56 -15.43 -8.08
CA GLY A 29 -8.68 -15.07 -7.20
C GLY A 29 -8.31 -14.23 -6.01
N PHE A 30 -7.02 -14.10 -5.69
CA PHE A 30 -6.58 -13.21 -4.62
C PHE A 30 -6.44 -11.81 -5.18
N LYS A 31 -7.37 -10.94 -4.81
CA LYS A 31 -7.42 -9.57 -5.31
C LYS A 31 -7.27 -8.58 -4.17
N ILE A 32 -6.53 -7.53 -4.43
CA ILE A 32 -6.21 -6.52 -3.42
C ILE A 32 -6.64 -5.16 -3.94
N SER A 33 -7.39 -4.43 -3.12
CA SER A 33 -7.73 -3.04 -3.42
C SER A 33 -6.64 -2.14 -2.90
N VAL A 34 -6.02 -1.37 -3.78
CA VAL A 34 -4.88 -0.52 -3.44
C VAL A 34 -5.11 0.90 -3.94
N SER A 35 -4.48 1.84 -3.29
CA SER A 35 -4.51 3.25 -3.67
C SER A 35 -3.13 3.70 -4.09
N PHE A 36 -3.09 4.56 -5.10
CA PHE A 36 -1.83 5.13 -5.57
C PHE A 36 -1.22 6.01 -4.49
N LEU A 37 0.07 5.83 -4.25
CA LEU A 37 0.83 6.66 -3.32
C LEU A 37 1.72 7.61 -4.11
N SER A 38 1.36 8.89 -4.10
CA SER A 38 2.21 9.89 -4.70
C SER A 38 3.42 10.16 -3.82
N ARG A 39 4.43 10.80 -4.40
CA ARG A 39 5.58 11.23 -3.63
C ARG A 39 5.17 12.11 -2.46
N GLU A 40 4.22 13.00 -2.68
CA GLU A 40 3.75 13.90 -1.63
C GLU A 40 3.14 13.13 -0.47
N THR A 41 2.36 12.10 -0.78
CA THR A 41 1.76 11.25 0.26
C THR A 41 2.83 10.53 1.05
N LEU A 42 3.85 10.01 0.37
CA LEU A 42 4.95 9.33 1.04
C LEU A 42 5.73 10.27 1.94
N VAL A 43 5.98 11.49 1.48
CA VAL A 43 6.66 12.50 2.29
C VAL A 43 5.82 12.83 3.52
N SER A 44 4.52 12.96 3.36
CA SER A 44 3.62 13.23 4.47
C SER A 44 3.64 12.11 5.51
N ILE A 45 3.60 10.86 5.04
CA ILE A 45 3.67 9.69 5.92
C ILE A 45 4.96 9.70 6.71
N ARG A 46 6.09 9.94 6.03
CA ARG A 46 7.39 9.97 6.68
C ARG A 46 7.46 11.07 7.74
N LYS A 47 6.90 12.23 7.41
CA LYS A 47 6.86 13.36 8.35
C LYS A 47 6.09 13.00 9.61
N LYS A 48 4.93 12.38 9.45
CA LYS A 48 4.10 11.98 10.59
C LYS A 48 4.77 10.93 11.45
N ALA A 49 5.62 10.11 10.85
CA ALA A 49 6.32 9.04 11.55
C ALA A 49 7.66 9.48 12.13
N THR A 50 8.05 10.71 11.87
CA THR A 50 9.35 11.24 12.34
C THR A 50 9.16 12.03 13.60
N LYS A 51 10.02 11.75 14.60
CA LYS A 51 10.03 12.46 15.86
C LYS A 51 11.35 13.21 15.98
N THR A 52 11.26 14.48 16.36
CA THR A 52 12.43 15.30 16.61
C THR A 52 12.65 15.40 18.11
N THR A 53 13.84 15.06 18.56
CA THR A 53 14.21 15.19 19.96
C THR A 53 15.41 16.12 20.09
N PHE A 54 15.40 16.92 21.16
CA PHE A 54 16.52 17.79 21.48
C PHE A 54 17.27 17.18 22.65
N LYS A 55 18.57 16.96 22.45
CA LYS A 55 19.45 16.48 23.49
C LYS A 55 20.79 17.20 23.38
N ASN A 56 21.27 17.75 24.47
CA ASN A 56 22.56 18.41 24.48
C ASN A 56 22.70 19.48 23.38
N ARG A 57 21.65 20.26 23.17
CA ARG A 57 21.60 21.32 22.16
C ARG A 57 21.67 20.81 20.74
N THR A 58 21.47 19.50 20.55
CA THR A 58 21.46 18.91 19.22
C THR A 58 20.05 18.37 18.94
N SER A 59 19.53 18.67 17.77
CA SER A 59 18.26 18.07 17.37
C SER A 59 18.55 16.78 16.61
N THR A 60 17.82 15.74 16.97
CA THR A 60 17.94 14.44 16.33
C THR A 60 16.58 14.04 15.82
N GLU A 61 16.53 13.60 14.57
CA GLU A 61 15.31 13.09 13.98
C GLU A 61 15.34 11.58 13.96
N GLU A 62 14.27 10.96 14.42
CA GLU A 62 14.12 9.52 14.39
C GLU A 62 12.83 9.16 13.70
N VAL A 63 12.90 8.23 12.75
CA VAL A 63 11.71 7.71 12.09
C VAL A 63 11.23 6.48 12.87
N ASN A 64 9.98 6.52 13.26
CA ASN A 64 9.34 5.35 13.88
C ASN A 64 8.90 4.42 12.75
N ASP A 65 9.65 3.35 12.55
CA ASP A 65 9.40 2.44 11.44
C ASP A 65 8.05 1.75 11.54
N ASP A 66 7.62 1.41 12.74
CA ASP A 66 6.31 0.78 12.93
C ASP A 66 5.18 1.73 12.57
N LEU A 67 5.28 2.97 12.99
CA LEU A 67 4.27 3.97 12.67
C LEU A 67 4.30 4.30 11.18
N PHE A 68 5.49 4.37 10.58
CA PHE A 68 5.62 4.59 9.14
C PHE A 68 4.90 3.50 8.37
N LEU A 69 5.14 2.24 8.72
CA LEU A 69 4.53 1.12 8.04
C LEU A 69 3.01 1.12 8.24
N GLN A 70 2.56 1.43 9.46
CA GLN A 70 1.14 1.51 9.74
C GLN A 70 0.45 2.54 8.86
N LEU A 71 1.03 3.73 8.77
CA LEU A 71 0.48 4.80 7.93
C LEU A 71 0.55 4.44 6.45
N TYR A 72 1.62 3.77 6.05
CA TYR A 72 1.79 3.30 4.68
C TYR A 72 0.69 2.31 4.31
N VAL A 73 0.43 1.34 5.18
CA VAL A 73 -0.61 0.35 4.95
C VAL A 73 -1.97 1.02 4.88
N GLN A 74 -2.27 1.93 5.80
CA GLN A 74 -3.54 2.64 5.81
C GLN A 74 -3.77 3.42 4.52
N SER A 75 -2.70 3.96 3.94
CA SER A 75 -2.81 4.78 2.73
C SER A 75 -2.82 3.95 1.46
N SER A 76 -2.23 2.75 1.47
CA SER A 76 -2.02 1.97 0.26
C SER A 76 -2.97 0.80 0.09
N ILE A 77 -3.27 0.06 1.15
CA ILE A 77 -4.09 -1.15 1.05
C ILE A 77 -5.47 -0.86 1.62
N LYS A 78 -6.49 -1.00 0.78
CA LYS A 78 -7.86 -0.68 1.19
C LYS A 78 -8.70 -1.92 1.46
N GLY A 79 -8.27 -3.07 0.99
CA GLY A 79 -8.97 -4.31 1.22
C GLY A 79 -8.40 -5.43 0.38
N TRP A 80 -8.88 -6.64 0.63
CA TRP A 80 -8.56 -7.76 -0.23
C TRP A 80 -9.66 -8.80 -0.15
N SER A 81 -9.65 -9.72 -1.12
CA SER A 81 -10.55 -10.88 -1.13
C SER A 81 -9.80 -12.04 -1.74
N GLY A 82 -10.22 -13.25 -1.40
CA GLY A 82 -9.66 -14.45 -1.99
C GLY A 82 -8.29 -14.84 -1.46
N LEU A 83 -7.88 -14.34 -0.29
CA LEU A 83 -6.62 -14.75 0.32
C LEU A 83 -6.86 -16.05 1.09
N LYS A 84 -6.73 -17.16 0.39
CA LYS A 84 -6.87 -18.46 1.02
C LYS A 84 -5.69 -18.74 1.92
N LEU A 85 -5.90 -19.54 2.96
CA LEU A 85 -4.81 -19.92 3.85
C LEU A 85 -3.73 -20.69 3.10
N SER A 86 -4.10 -21.43 2.06
CA SER A 86 -3.11 -22.11 1.23
C SER A 86 -2.19 -21.13 0.50
N TYR A 87 -2.68 -19.93 0.19
CA TYR A 87 -1.85 -18.88 -0.38
C TYR A 87 -0.98 -18.24 0.69
N LEU A 88 -1.58 -18.03 1.86
CA LEU A 88 -0.88 -17.37 2.96
C LEU A 88 0.38 -18.12 3.37
N GLU A 89 0.36 -19.44 3.37
CA GLU A 89 1.53 -20.21 3.75
C GLU A 89 2.69 -20.04 2.77
N GLN A 90 2.39 -19.61 1.55
CA GLN A 90 3.42 -19.33 0.57
C GLN A 90 3.98 -17.91 0.70
N LEU A 91 3.27 -17.05 1.43
CA LEU A 91 3.67 -15.65 1.59
C LEU A 91 4.42 -15.42 2.89
N ALA A 92 4.06 -16.13 3.95
CA ALA A 92 4.59 -15.87 5.28
C ALA A 92 4.74 -17.15 6.06
N PRO A 93 5.65 -17.19 7.04
CA PRO A 93 5.83 -18.37 7.88
C PRO A 93 4.70 -18.43 8.92
N VAL A 94 3.65 -19.18 8.60
CA VAL A 94 2.48 -19.31 9.46
C VAL A 94 2.27 -20.78 9.82
N ASP A 95 1.66 -21.00 10.98
CA ASP A 95 1.25 -22.33 11.41
C ASP A 95 -0.26 -22.45 11.21
N LEU A 96 -0.65 -23.24 10.23
CA LEU A 96 -2.04 -23.43 9.87
C LEU A 96 -2.58 -24.79 10.32
N SER A 97 -1.92 -25.39 11.29
CA SER A 97 -2.35 -26.70 11.85
C SER A 97 -3.80 -26.59 12.33
N GLY A 98 -4.62 -27.53 11.90
CA GLY A 98 -6.03 -27.55 12.31
C GLY A 98 -6.91 -26.58 11.54
N GLN A 99 -6.37 -25.85 10.59
CA GLN A 99 -7.14 -24.91 9.78
C GLN A 99 -7.53 -25.54 8.44
N ASN A 100 -8.62 -25.06 7.88
CA ASN A 100 -9.03 -25.44 6.55
C ASN A 100 -8.30 -24.55 5.55
N MET A 101 -7.48 -25.15 4.70
CA MET A 101 -6.64 -24.40 3.75
C MET A 101 -7.44 -23.63 2.71
N GLU A 102 -8.72 -23.97 2.53
CA GLU A 102 -9.58 -23.25 1.60
C GLU A 102 -10.27 -22.04 2.23
N ASP A 103 -10.17 -21.90 3.55
CA ASP A 103 -10.69 -20.72 4.22
C ASP A 103 -9.86 -19.49 3.83
N GLU A 104 -10.50 -18.35 3.87
CA GLU A 104 -9.85 -17.08 3.51
C GLU A 104 -9.55 -16.26 4.74
N LEU A 105 -8.40 -15.62 4.72
CA LEU A 105 -8.04 -14.65 5.75
C LEU A 105 -8.74 -13.33 5.43
N ALA A 106 -9.56 -12.86 6.35
CA ALA A 106 -10.27 -11.60 6.15
C ALA A 106 -9.31 -10.43 6.16
N PHE A 107 -9.64 -9.39 5.40
CA PHE A 107 -8.88 -8.17 5.46
C PHE A 107 -9.17 -7.44 6.76
N THR A 108 -8.11 -7.12 7.48
CA THR A 108 -8.14 -6.12 8.54
C THR A 108 -6.85 -5.33 8.40
N GLU A 109 -6.87 -4.12 8.91
CA GLU A 109 -5.66 -3.29 8.88
C GLU A 109 -4.51 -3.98 9.60
N GLU A 110 -4.82 -4.65 10.71
CA GLU A 110 -3.82 -5.40 11.46
C GLU A 110 -3.23 -6.55 10.65
N ASN A 111 -4.11 -7.32 9.99
CA ASN A 111 -3.64 -8.43 9.16
C ASN A 111 -2.77 -7.92 8.01
N ALA A 112 -3.15 -6.81 7.40
CA ALA A 112 -2.37 -6.21 6.33
C ALA A 112 -0.99 -5.77 6.83
N LEU A 113 -0.96 -5.16 8.01
CA LEU A 113 0.29 -4.70 8.61
C LEU A 113 1.23 -5.87 8.88
N PHE A 114 0.70 -6.94 9.48
CA PHE A 114 1.53 -8.10 9.76
C PHE A 114 1.98 -8.81 8.50
N LEU A 115 1.15 -8.85 7.48
CA LEU A 115 1.54 -9.47 6.21
C LEU A 115 2.68 -8.67 5.55
N MET A 116 2.61 -7.36 5.59
CA MET A 116 3.69 -6.52 5.07
C MET A 116 5.00 -6.75 5.81
N LYS A 117 4.92 -6.94 7.13
CA LYS A 117 6.10 -7.21 7.94
C LYS A 117 6.67 -8.61 7.71
N SER A 118 5.80 -9.58 7.48
CA SER A 118 6.19 -10.98 7.45
C SER A 118 6.52 -11.51 6.07
N SER A 119 6.11 -10.81 5.02
CA SER A 119 6.28 -11.28 3.65
C SER A 119 7.00 -10.24 2.81
N SER A 120 8.26 -10.50 2.50
CA SER A 120 9.02 -9.61 1.63
C SER A 120 8.41 -9.54 0.23
N ASN A 121 7.88 -10.66 -0.24
CA ASN A 121 7.27 -10.71 -1.57
C ASN A 121 5.99 -9.86 -1.62
N PHE A 122 5.18 -9.94 -0.59
CA PHE A 122 3.96 -9.14 -0.52
C PHE A 122 4.30 -7.66 -0.43
N ASP A 123 5.27 -7.32 0.41
CA ASP A 123 5.74 -5.94 0.56
C ASP A 123 6.23 -5.39 -0.78
N ALA A 124 7.06 -6.15 -1.48
CA ALA A 124 7.60 -5.73 -2.77
C ALA A 124 6.47 -5.52 -3.78
N PHE A 125 5.52 -6.45 -3.83
CA PHE A 125 4.39 -6.33 -4.76
C PHE A 125 3.58 -5.07 -4.49
N ILE A 126 3.23 -4.83 -3.22
CA ILE A 126 2.45 -3.65 -2.85
C ILE A 126 3.23 -2.38 -3.17
N SER A 127 4.50 -2.32 -2.78
CA SER A 127 5.32 -1.12 -2.99
C SER A 127 5.48 -0.78 -4.47
N GLU A 128 5.69 -1.77 -5.30
CA GLU A 128 5.79 -1.57 -6.74
C GLU A 128 4.46 -1.16 -7.34
N THR A 129 3.39 -1.80 -6.89
CA THR A 129 2.06 -1.56 -7.45
C THR A 129 1.56 -0.17 -7.12
N VAL A 130 1.70 0.27 -5.87
CA VAL A 130 1.09 1.53 -5.44
C VAL A 130 1.88 2.76 -5.88
N THR A 131 3.12 2.58 -6.29
CA THR A 131 3.94 3.70 -6.76
C THR A 131 3.95 3.82 -8.28
N ASP A 132 3.39 2.86 -8.99
CA ASP A 132 3.33 2.89 -10.46
C ASP A 132 1.98 3.44 -10.91
N LEU A 133 1.97 4.69 -11.33
CA LEU A 133 0.73 5.35 -11.78
C LEU A 133 0.04 4.58 -12.89
N GLY A 134 0.80 3.85 -13.71
CA GLY A 134 0.23 3.07 -14.80
C GLY A 134 -0.82 2.07 -14.35
N ASN A 135 -0.70 1.57 -13.13
CA ASN A 135 -1.66 0.62 -12.58
C ASN A 135 -3.00 1.28 -12.25
N PHE A 136 -3.03 2.61 -12.17
CA PHE A 136 -4.21 3.35 -11.74
C PHE A 136 -4.85 4.16 -12.85
N GLN A 137 -4.35 4.05 -14.06
CA GLN A 137 -4.93 4.77 -15.18
C GLN A 137 -6.21 4.08 -15.62
N ALA A 138 -7.26 4.87 -15.73
CA ALA A 138 -8.55 4.36 -16.16
C ALA A 138 -8.45 3.87 -17.58
N SER A 139 -9.27 2.88 -17.90
CA SER A 139 -9.42 2.36 -19.23
C SER A 139 -8.11 2.11 -19.96
N LYS A 140 -7.37 1.27 -19.38
CA LYS A 140 -6.37 0.59 -20.15
C LYS A 140 -7.12 -0.30 -21.10
N ALA A 141 -7.58 0.27 -22.16
CA ALA A 141 -8.34 -0.50 -23.13
C ALA A 141 -7.55 -1.73 -23.51
N LYS A 142 -8.22 -2.82 -23.47
CA LYS A 142 -7.59 -4.08 -23.82
C LYS A 142 -7.74 -4.34 -25.29
#